data_98b97f2dddce65986969a9f928b5ffb6
#
_entry.id   98b97f2dddce65986969a9f928b5ffb6
#
_cell.length_a   1.000
_cell.length_b   1.000
_cell.length_c   1.000
_cell.angle_alpha   90.00
_cell.angle_beta   90.00
_cell.angle_gamma   90.00
#
_symmetry.space_group_name_H-M   'P 1'
#
loop_
_entity.id
_entity.type
_entity.pdbx_description
1 polymer ?
#
loop_
_entity_poly.entity_id
_entity_poly.type
_entity_poly.pdbx_seq_one_letter_code
_entity_poly.pdbx_strand_id
1 'polypeptide(L)'
;MGGTAQVRKHNAELIREILHGGALWTKDTLARRTGLSPGTCRTILLEMLKQGEVTEEKSGKNSDGRPARYFRYNPDYALMALLGLSYEDGRRFLRFSLADLTGAVRHHEEEILPAITLNTVCSFLKKRLAGRHNVRVLVVSYPGVVHNGTIGNWGDIDELFGVELQRILQERFALPVAIDNDINLAAVGYSGGTGNLAYLS
;
A
#
# COMPACT_ATOMS: atom_id res chain seq x y z
N MET A 1 8.29 28.48 -12.80
CA MET A 1 9.10 27.83 -11.72
C MET A 1 8.75 26.34 -11.45
N GLY A 2 7.96 25.68 -12.32
CA GLY A 2 7.55 24.27 -12.11
C GLY A 2 8.57 23.18 -12.50
N GLY A 3 9.52 23.47 -13.40
CA GLY A 3 10.35 22.42 -14.00
C GLY A 3 11.31 21.70 -13.03
N THR A 4 11.96 22.41 -12.12
CA THR A 4 12.98 21.81 -11.24
C THR A 4 12.36 20.88 -10.18
N ALA A 5 11.22 21.25 -9.61
CA ALA A 5 10.51 20.41 -8.63
C ALA A 5 9.95 19.14 -9.28
N GLN A 6 9.43 19.25 -10.50
CA GLN A 6 8.89 18.12 -11.25
C GLN A 6 9.98 17.14 -11.68
N VAL A 7 11.13 17.64 -12.14
CA VAL A 7 12.30 16.82 -12.45
C VAL A 7 12.81 16.10 -11.21
N ARG A 8 12.87 16.79 -10.06
CA ARG A 8 13.28 16.19 -8.79
C ARG A 8 12.33 15.08 -8.35
N LYS A 9 11.02 15.29 -8.47
CA LYS A 9 10.00 14.28 -8.16
C LYS A 9 10.17 13.05 -9.05
N HIS A 10 10.31 13.24 -10.35
CA HIS A 10 10.54 12.15 -11.30
C HIS A 10 11.82 11.36 -10.98
N ASN A 11 12.93 12.05 -10.70
CA ASN A 11 14.20 11.40 -10.34
C ASN A 11 14.08 10.58 -9.04
N ALA A 12 13.29 11.05 -8.07
CA ALA A 12 13.02 10.29 -6.85
C ALA A 12 12.17 9.05 -7.12
N GLU A 13 11.20 9.14 -8.04
CA GLU A 13 10.38 8.00 -8.47
C GLU A 13 11.23 6.89 -9.12
N LEU A 14 12.17 7.25 -10.00
CA LEU A 14 13.10 6.27 -10.60
C LEU A 14 13.92 5.51 -9.54
N ILE A 15 14.37 6.19 -8.49
CA ILE A 15 15.09 5.54 -7.39
C ILE A 15 14.14 4.64 -6.58
N ARG A 16 12.89 5.08 -6.31
CA ARG A 16 11.89 4.29 -5.59
C ARG A 16 11.57 2.98 -6.28
N GLU A 17 11.34 3.02 -7.60
CA GLU A 17 11.05 1.83 -8.41
C GLU A 17 12.12 0.74 -8.22
N ILE A 18 13.41 1.13 -8.21
CA ILE A 18 14.50 0.18 -8.00
C ILE A 18 14.53 -0.33 -6.56
N LEU A 19 14.32 0.57 -5.57
CA LEU A 19 14.37 0.24 -4.15
C LEU A 19 13.20 -0.65 -3.72
N HIS A 20 12.02 -0.50 -4.33
CA HIS A 20 10.84 -1.34 -4.06
C HIS A 20 11.07 -2.82 -4.44
N GLY A 21 12.06 -3.13 -5.24
CA GLY A 21 12.49 -4.50 -5.47
C GLY A 21 13.11 -5.20 -4.25
N GLY A 22 13.22 -4.52 -3.10
CA GLY A 22 13.63 -5.09 -1.80
C GLY A 22 15.11 -5.39 -1.66
N ALA A 23 15.92 -5.20 -2.70
CA ALA A 23 17.36 -5.45 -2.68
C ALA A 23 18.14 -4.30 -2.02
N LEU A 24 19.37 -4.63 -1.61
CA LEU A 24 20.36 -3.67 -1.14
C LEU A 24 21.10 -3.04 -2.33
N TRP A 25 21.17 -1.72 -2.35
CA TRP A 25 21.78 -0.97 -3.43
C TRP A 25 22.84 0.01 -2.95
N THR A 26 23.95 0.12 -3.65
CA THR A 26 24.89 1.23 -3.44
C THR A 26 24.43 2.46 -4.25
N LYS A 27 24.85 3.64 -3.80
CA LYS A 27 24.60 4.89 -4.54
C LYS A 27 25.06 4.79 -6.02
N ASP A 28 26.22 4.21 -6.24
CA ASP A 28 26.81 4.14 -7.59
C ASP A 28 26.07 3.14 -8.50
N THR A 29 25.52 2.08 -7.93
CA THR A 29 24.68 1.13 -8.66
C THR A 29 23.33 1.75 -9.01
N LEU A 30 22.73 2.51 -8.08
CA LEU A 30 21.49 3.26 -8.32
C LEU A 30 21.72 4.32 -9.42
N ALA A 31 22.81 5.08 -9.35
CA ALA A 31 23.15 6.07 -10.38
C ALA A 31 23.23 5.44 -11.79
N ARG A 32 23.93 4.30 -11.91
CA ARG A 32 24.04 3.57 -13.18
C ARG A 32 22.68 3.07 -13.70
N ARG A 33 21.81 2.54 -12.81
CA ARG A 33 20.52 1.99 -13.21
C ARG A 33 19.50 3.06 -13.58
N THR A 34 19.51 4.19 -12.89
CA THR A 34 18.59 5.31 -13.15
C THR A 34 19.06 6.26 -14.24
N GLY A 35 20.34 6.20 -14.63
CA GLY A 35 20.95 7.19 -15.52
C GLY A 35 21.20 8.55 -14.85
N LEU A 36 21.00 8.66 -13.54
CA LEU A 36 21.20 9.90 -12.79
C LEU A 36 22.67 10.11 -12.42
N SER A 37 23.06 11.37 -12.22
CA SER A 37 24.40 11.66 -11.70
C SER A 37 24.56 11.11 -10.27
N PRO A 38 25.78 10.69 -9.85
CA PRO A 38 26.01 10.27 -8.46
C PRO A 38 25.68 11.36 -7.42
N GLY A 39 25.83 12.63 -7.79
CA GLY A 39 25.44 13.76 -6.96
C GLY A 39 23.92 13.86 -6.76
N THR A 40 23.16 13.72 -7.84
CA THR A 40 21.68 13.68 -7.78
C THR A 40 21.18 12.53 -6.93
N CYS A 41 21.69 11.30 -7.16
CA CYS A 41 21.34 10.15 -6.34
C CYS A 41 21.66 10.35 -4.86
N ARG A 42 22.83 10.91 -4.54
CA ARG A 42 23.19 11.22 -3.15
C ARG A 42 22.20 12.16 -2.49
N THR A 43 21.82 13.24 -3.17
CA THR A 43 20.89 14.24 -2.63
C THR A 43 19.53 13.60 -2.33
N ILE A 44 19.00 12.84 -3.28
CA ILE A 44 17.69 12.17 -3.12
C ILE A 44 17.75 11.12 -2.00
N LEU A 45 18.79 10.27 -1.96
CA LEU A 45 18.93 9.27 -0.91
C LEU A 45 19.05 9.88 0.49
N LEU A 46 19.74 11.02 0.64
CA LEU A 46 19.82 11.72 1.92
C LEU A 46 18.45 12.25 2.36
N GLU A 47 17.62 12.70 1.43
CA GLU A 47 16.24 13.11 1.73
C GLU A 47 15.37 11.95 2.13
N MET A 48 15.44 10.84 1.38
CA MET A 48 14.71 9.61 1.71
C MET A 48 15.13 9.04 3.08
N LEU A 49 16.42 9.08 3.42
CA LEU A 49 16.92 8.72 4.76
C LEU A 49 16.34 9.63 5.84
N LYS A 50 16.35 10.96 5.61
CA LYS A 50 15.78 11.93 6.56
C LYS A 50 14.29 11.71 6.80
N GLN A 51 13.57 11.28 5.76
CA GLN A 51 12.13 10.99 5.83
C GLN A 51 11.85 9.58 6.42
N GLY A 52 12.86 8.74 6.58
CA GLY A 52 12.71 7.36 7.02
C GLY A 52 12.24 6.39 5.92
N GLU A 53 12.13 6.86 4.67
CA GLU A 53 11.70 6.05 3.52
C GLU A 53 12.74 4.98 3.15
N VAL A 54 14.00 5.27 3.40
CA VAL A 54 15.14 4.38 3.11
C VAL A 54 15.95 4.18 4.37
N THR A 55 16.51 2.99 4.54
CA THR A 55 17.50 2.67 5.57
C THR A 55 18.88 2.53 4.96
N GLU A 56 19.92 2.87 5.74
CA GLU A 56 21.33 2.70 5.38
C GLU A 56 21.93 1.55 6.17
N GLU A 57 22.57 0.62 5.47
CA GLU A 57 23.33 -0.46 6.07
C GLU A 57 24.81 -0.32 5.69
N LYS A 58 25.70 -0.51 6.64
CA LYS A 58 27.14 -0.54 6.39
C LYS A 58 27.58 -1.97 6.14
N SER A 59 28.28 -2.24 5.05
CA SER A 59 28.92 -3.53 4.84
C SER A 59 30.07 -3.69 5.83
N GLY A 60 30.08 -4.81 6.55
CA GLY A 60 31.27 -5.23 7.27
C GLY A 60 32.39 -5.60 6.30
N LYS A 61 33.57 -4.99 6.46
CA LYS A 61 34.87 -5.31 5.82
C LYS A 61 34.82 -5.64 4.31
N ASN A 62 35.01 -4.64 3.48
CA ASN A 62 35.67 -4.84 2.19
C ASN A 62 37.17 -4.72 2.40
N SER A 63 37.93 -5.60 1.73
CA SER A 63 39.39 -5.73 1.82
C SER A 63 40.20 -4.51 1.35
N ASP A 64 39.54 -3.44 0.83
CA ASP A 64 40.20 -2.32 0.18
C ASP A 64 39.51 -0.99 0.47
N GLY A 65 39.59 -0.49 1.71
CA GLY A 65 39.20 0.88 1.98
C GLY A 65 37.88 1.09 2.71
N ARG A 66 37.27 2.25 2.53
CA ARG A 66 36.07 2.73 3.24
C ARG A 66 34.89 1.78 3.05
N PRO A 67 34.18 1.37 4.12
CA PRO A 67 33.01 0.50 4.03
C PRO A 67 31.97 1.03 3.03
N ALA A 68 31.50 0.17 2.13
CA ALA A 68 30.43 0.54 1.21
C ALA A 68 29.12 0.77 1.99
N ARG A 69 28.40 1.80 1.60
CA ARG A 69 27.07 2.10 2.14
C ARG A 69 26.02 1.53 1.22
N TYR A 70 25.13 0.74 1.80
CA TYR A 70 24.01 0.14 1.10
C TYR A 70 22.71 0.78 1.56
N PHE A 71 21.80 0.96 0.63
CA PHE A 71 20.48 1.54 0.84
C PHE A 71 19.43 0.51 0.46
N ARG A 72 18.38 0.45 1.24
CA ARG A 72 17.17 -0.30 0.88
C ARG A 72 15.92 0.46 1.31
N TYR A 73 14.81 0.13 0.68
CA TYR A 73 13.52 0.64 1.08
C TYR A 73 13.19 0.19 2.52
N ASN A 74 12.66 1.11 3.30
CA ASN A 74 12.17 0.80 4.65
C ASN A 74 10.74 0.25 4.56
N PRO A 75 10.52 -1.05 4.81
CA PRO A 75 9.19 -1.64 4.70
C PRO A 75 8.18 -1.10 5.72
N ASP A 76 8.66 -0.46 6.78
CA ASP A 76 7.80 0.14 7.81
C ASP A 76 7.53 1.64 7.57
N TYR A 77 8.01 2.20 6.45
CA TYR A 77 7.82 3.61 6.11
C TYR A 77 6.36 3.97 5.82
N ALA A 78 5.70 3.14 5.04
CA ALA A 78 4.30 3.32 4.68
C ALA A 78 3.62 1.98 4.46
N LEU A 79 2.43 1.83 5.02
CA LEU A 79 1.61 0.63 4.92
C LEU A 79 0.28 0.95 4.22
N MET A 80 -0.20 -0.03 3.48
CA MET A 80 -1.58 -0.12 3.00
C MET A 80 -2.36 -1.03 3.95
N ALA A 81 -3.48 -0.56 4.46
CA ALA A 81 -4.46 -1.41 5.14
C ALA A 81 -5.43 -1.97 4.11
N LEU A 82 -5.63 -3.27 4.15
CA LEU A 82 -6.55 -3.99 3.27
C LEU A 82 -7.65 -4.59 4.16
N LEU A 83 -8.90 -4.27 3.88
CA LEU A 83 -10.07 -4.85 4.53
C LEU A 83 -10.85 -5.65 3.50
N GLY A 84 -10.89 -6.98 3.65
CA GLY A 84 -11.76 -7.86 2.88
C GLY A 84 -13.04 -8.16 3.66
N LEU A 85 -14.17 -7.97 3.01
CA LEU A 85 -15.45 -8.48 3.47
C LEU A 85 -15.79 -9.71 2.64
N SER A 86 -16.24 -10.78 3.27
CA SER A 86 -16.72 -11.95 2.52
C SER A 86 -17.80 -12.70 3.27
N TYR A 87 -18.55 -13.48 2.50
CA TYR A 87 -19.55 -14.42 2.98
C TYR A 87 -19.25 -15.79 2.36
N GLU A 88 -18.93 -16.75 3.20
CA GLU A 88 -18.49 -18.08 2.78
C GLU A 88 -19.11 -19.12 3.71
N ASP A 89 -19.74 -20.16 3.16
CA ASP A 89 -20.36 -21.25 3.91
C ASP A 89 -21.29 -20.80 5.06
N GLY A 90 -22.10 -19.77 4.81
CA GLY A 90 -23.03 -19.23 5.81
C GLY A 90 -22.37 -18.33 6.87
N ARG A 91 -21.10 -18.02 6.74
CA ARG A 91 -20.32 -17.21 7.69
C ARG A 91 -19.85 -15.90 7.06
N ARG A 92 -19.81 -14.87 7.87
CA ARG A 92 -19.33 -13.54 7.48
C ARG A 92 -17.95 -13.29 8.05
N PHE A 93 -17.02 -12.89 7.18
CA PHE A 93 -15.62 -12.68 7.53
C PHE A 93 -15.22 -11.23 7.31
N LEU A 94 -14.49 -10.67 8.27
CA LEU A 94 -13.66 -9.49 8.08
C LEU A 94 -12.19 -9.91 8.09
N ARG A 95 -11.51 -9.75 6.96
CA ARG A 95 -10.09 -10.02 6.80
C ARG A 95 -9.33 -8.72 6.78
N PHE A 96 -8.35 -8.59 7.64
CA PHE A 96 -7.51 -7.40 7.70
C PHE A 96 -6.07 -7.78 7.39
N SER A 97 -5.48 -7.04 6.46
CA SER A 97 -4.05 -7.19 6.15
C SER A 97 -3.37 -5.83 6.14
N LEU A 98 -2.10 -5.84 6.45
CA LEU A 98 -1.19 -4.72 6.21
C LEU A 98 -0.16 -5.17 5.19
N ALA A 99 -0.03 -4.41 4.12
CA ALA A 99 1.01 -4.61 3.12
C ALA A 99 1.91 -3.37 3.05
N ASP A 100 3.20 -3.58 2.86
CA ASP A 100 4.12 -2.48 2.56
C ASP A 100 4.05 -2.10 1.08
N LEU A 101 4.76 -1.02 0.70
CA LEU A 101 4.74 -0.55 -0.69
C LEU A 101 5.48 -1.47 -1.69
N THR A 102 6.13 -2.53 -1.20
CA THR A 102 6.68 -3.59 -2.06
C THR A 102 5.63 -4.67 -2.39
N GLY A 103 4.45 -4.59 -1.75
CA GLY A 103 3.38 -5.59 -1.85
C GLY A 103 3.54 -6.75 -0.86
N ALA A 104 4.57 -6.73 -0.01
CA ALA A 104 4.74 -7.78 1.00
C ALA A 104 3.72 -7.62 2.12
N VAL A 105 2.97 -8.69 2.42
CA VAL A 105 2.03 -8.74 3.53
C VAL A 105 2.81 -8.84 4.85
N ARG A 106 2.66 -7.84 5.71
CA ARG A 106 3.34 -7.71 7.00
C ARG A 106 2.51 -8.20 8.17
N HIS A 107 1.20 -8.20 8.01
CA HIS A 107 0.24 -8.65 9.01
C HIS A 107 -1.02 -9.15 8.31
N HIS A 108 -1.61 -10.20 8.85
CA HIS A 108 -2.91 -10.73 8.39
C HIS A 108 -3.67 -11.29 9.58
N GLU A 109 -4.94 -10.98 9.65
CA GLU A 109 -5.88 -11.54 10.62
C GLU A 109 -7.28 -11.60 10.05
N GLU A 110 -8.09 -12.50 10.62
CA GLU A 110 -9.47 -12.74 10.23
C GLU A 110 -10.36 -12.79 11.46
N GLU A 111 -11.58 -12.29 11.33
CA GLU A 111 -12.60 -12.37 12.37
C GLU A 111 -13.94 -12.80 11.74
N ILE A 112 -14.58 -13.81 12.33
CA ILE A 112 -15.91 -14.28 11.93
C ILE A 112 -16.95 -13.52 12.77
N LEU A 113 -17.92 -12.93 12.10
CA LEU A 113 -18.95 -12.11 12.74
C LEU A 113 -20.36 -12.64 12.41
N PRO A 114 -21.30 -12.50 13.35
CA PRO A 114 -22.70 -12.84 13.10
C PRO A 114 -23.35 -11.92 12.05
N ALA A 115 -22.92 -10.67 11.99
CA ALA A 115 -23.37 -9.67 11.01
C ALA A 115 -22.25 -8.66 10.70
N ILE A 116 -22.19 -8.22 9.44
CA ILE A 116 -21.28 -7.17 9.00
C ILE A 116 -22.07 -5.88 8.80
N THR A 117 -22.20 -5.12 9.85
CA THR A 117 -22.81 -3.79 9.83
C THR A 117 -21.75 -2.69 9.75
N LEU A 118 -22.15 -1.46 9.43
CA LEU A 118 -21.26 -0.32 9.47
C LEU A 118 -20.57 -0.16 10.84
N ASN A 119 -21.28 -0.42 11.93
CA ASN A 119 -20.72 -0.33 13.26
C ASN A 119 -19.67 -1.40 13.54
N THR A 120 -19.90 -2.65 13.10
CA THR A 120 -18.91 -3.74 13.25
C THR A 120 -17.67 -3.46 12.42
N VAL A 121 -17.81 -3.00 11.17
CA VAL A 121 -16.69 -2.60 10.31
C VAL A 121 -15.87 -1.48 10.95
N CYS A 122 -16.53 -0.42 11.40
CA CYS A 122 -15.84 0.70 12.03
C CYS A 122 -15.14 0.32 13.34
N SER A 123 -15.75 -0.52 14.17
CA SER A 123 -15.15 -0.98 15.42
C SER A 123 -13.97 -1.91 15.19
N PHE A 124 -14.08 -2.76 14.19
CA PHE A 124 -13.01 -3.65 13.74
C PHE A 124 -11.79 -2.85 13.27
N LEU A 125 -11.98 -1.90 12.36
CA LEU A 125 -10.90 -1.03 11.84
C LEU A 125 -10.29 -0.15 12.93
N LYS A 126 -11.11 0.41 13.83
CA LYS A 126 -10.61 1.26 14.94
C LYS A 126 -9.57 0.53 15.79
N LYS A 127 -9.82 -0.74 16.12
CA LYS A 127 -8.87 -1.56 16.91
C LYS A 127 -7.57 -1.78 16.15
N ARG A 128 -7.65 -2.04 14.85
CA ARG A 128 -6.51 -2.45 14.02
C ARG A 128 -5.66 -1.29 13.51
N LEU A 129 -6.27 -0.13 13.33
CA LEU A 129 -5.56 1.08 12.93
C LEU A 129 -4.99 1.88 14.12
N ALA A 130 -5.40 1.55 15.35
CA ALA A 130 -4.93 2.24 16.55
C ALA A 130 -3.39 2.20 16.67
N GLY A 131 -2.77 3.38 16.81
CA GLY A 131 -1.32 3.52 16.95
C GLY A 131 -0.51 3.29 15.67
N ARG A 132 -1.15 3.01 14.53
CA ARG A 132 -0.48 2.76 13.25
C ARG A 132 -0.41 4.02 12.39
N HIS A 133 0.46 4.95 12.76
CA HIS A 133 0.60 6.24 12.06
C HIS A 133 1.23 6.15 10.68
N ASN A 134 1.79 5.00 10.32
CA ASN A 134 2.39 4.72 9.01
C ASN A 134 1.42 4.13 7.99
N VAL A 135 0.17 3.85 8.34
CA VAL A 135 -0.87 3.51 7.36
C VAL A 135 -1.23 4.75 6.55
N ARG A 136 -1.16 4.65 5.21
CA ARG A 136 -1.36 5.76 4.28
C ARG A 136 -2.63 5.66 3.45
N VAL A 137 -3.20 4.48 3.32
CA VAL A 137 -4.41 4.22 2.55
C VAL A 137 -5.13 3.00 3.13
N LEU A 138 -6.44 3.01 3.03
CA LEU A 138 -7.29 1.85 3.29
C LEU A 138 -7.93 1.40 1.98
N VAL A 139 -7.75 0.14 1.63
CA VAL A 139 -8.42 -0.50 0.49
C VAL A 139 -9.45 -1.48 1.04
N VAL A 140 -10.66 -1.39 0.53
CA VAL A 140 -11.78 -2.26 0.95
C VAL A 140 -12.23 -3.10 -0.23
N SER A 141 -12.22 -4.42 -0.04
CA SER A 141 -12.75 -5.40 -0.97
C SER A 141 -14.14 -5.84 -0.51
N TYR A 142 -15.13 -5.72 -1.39
CA TYR A 142 -16.52 -6.07 -1.12
C TYR A 142 -17.03 -7.15 -2.09
N PRO A 143 -17.70 -8.21 -1.62
CA PRO A 143 -18.22 -9.28 -2.46
C PRO A 143 -19.58 -8.89 -3.08
N GLY A 144 -19.59 -7.94 -4.00
CA GLY A 144 -20.81 -7.44 -4.62
C GLY A 144 -20.60 -6.16 -5.39
N VAL A 145 -21.69 -5.49 -5.76
CA VAL A 145 -21.62 -4.26 -6.54
C VAL A 145 -21.22 -3.07 -5.68
N VAL A 146 -20.24 -2.32 -6.15
CA VAL A 146 -19.86 -1.02 -5.58
C VAL A 146 -20.02 0.05 -6.68
N HIS A 147 -20.75 1.12 -6.39
CA HIS A 147 -20.91 2.23 -7.29
C HIS A 147 -20.59 3.55 -6.61
N ASN A 148 -19.55 4.24 -7.07
CA ASN A 148 -19.07 5.50 -6.48
C ASN A 148 -18.87 5.43 -4.95
N GLY A 149 -18.31 4.32 -4.47
CA GLY A 149 -18.04 4.10 -3.05
C GLY A 149 -19.26 3.74 -2.19
N THR A 150 -20.44 3.57 -2.83
CA THR A 150 -21.70 3.13 -2.20
C THR A 150 -21.92 1.66 -2.49
N ILE A 151 -22.33 0.90 -1.47
CA ILE A 151 -22.65 -0.52 -1.59
C ILE A 151 -23.99 -0.71 -2.31
N GLY A 152 -23.96 -1.47 -3.41
CA GLY A 152 -25.14 -1.82 -4.16
C GLY A 152 -25.93 -2.99 -3.56
N ASN A 153 -27.05 -3.33 -4.19
CA ASN A 153 -28.00 -4.34 -3.69
C ASN A 153 -27.72 -5.77 -4.16
N TRP A 154 -26.55 -6.01 -4.73
CA TRP A 154 -26.14 -7.35 -5.19
C TRP A 154 -24.91 -7.78 -4.39
N GLY A 155 -25.13 -8.64 -3.41
CA GLY A 155 -24.07 -9.16 -2.55
C GLY A 155 -24.68 -9.89 -1.35
N ASP A 156 -23.87 -10.70 -0.67
CA ASP A 156 -24.28 -11.53 0.45
C ASP A 156 -24.27 -10.80 1.81
N ILE A 157 -24.04 -9.49 1.81
CA ILE A 157 -23.96 -8.65 3.03
C ILE A 157 -24.96 -7.49 2.91
N ASP A 158 -26.22 -7.83 3.09
CA ASP A 158 -27.34 -6.89 2.92
C ASP A 158 -27.36 -5.73 3.94
N GLU A 159 -26.71 -5.92 5.08
CA GLU A 159 -26.66 -4.92 6.16
C GLU A 159 -25.89 -3.65 5.78
N LEU A 160 -25.13 -3.70 4.68
CA LEU A 160 -24.39 -2.56 4.13
C LEU A 160 -25.07 -1.94 2.91
N PHE A 161 -26.18 -2.47 2.42
CA PHE A 161 -26.88 -1.94 1.25
C PHE A 161 -27.21 -0.43 1.39
N GLY A 162 -26.87 0.33 0.35
CA GLY A 162 -27.07 1.78 0.30
C GLY A 162 -26.12 2.61 1.15
N VAL A 163 -25.15 1.98 1.85
CA VAL A 163 -24.17 2.68 2.67
C VAL A 163 -23.09 3.29 1.80
N GLU A 164 -22.84 4.59 1.95
CA GLU A 164 -21.70 5.31 1.33
C GLU A 164 -20.40 4.97 2.07
N LEU A 165 -20.01 3.69 2.01
CA LEU A 165 -18.97 3.14 2.87
C LEU A 165 -17.63 3.86 2.68
N GLN A 166 -17.25 4.18 1.45
CA GLN A 166 -16.01 4.89 1.16
C GLN A 166 -15.94 6.25 1.88
N ARG A 167 -16.97 7.08 1.72
CA ARG A 167 -17.02 8.41 2.33
C ARG A 167 -16.98 8.34 3.85
N ILE A 168 -17.78 7.44 4.43
CA ILE A 168 -17.87 7.29 5.89
C ILE A 168 -16.52 6.85 6.48
N LEU A 169 -15.84 5.89 5.83
CA LEU A 169 -14.52 5.43 6.30
C LEU A 169 -13.44 6.51 6.13
N GLN A 170 -13.46 7.28 5.03
CA GLN A 170 -12.56 8.41 4.81
C GLN A 170 -12.69 9.46 5.91
N GLU A 171 -13.92 9.86 6.23
CA GLU A 171 -14.19 10.85 7.27
C GLU A 171 -13.80 10.33 8.65
N ARG A 172 -14.11 9.07 8.95
CA ARG A 172 -13.90 8.50 10.28
C ARG A 172 -12.45 8.22 10.63
N PHE A 173 -11.65 7.80 9.65
CA PHE A 173 -10.25 7.40 9.87
C PHE A 173 -9.24 8.42 9.35
N ALA A 174 -9.69 9.48 8.67
CA ALA A 174 -8.84 10.50 8.04
C ALA A 174 -7.77 9.90 7.12
N LEU A 175 -8.13 8.83 6.40
CA LEU A 175 -7.30 8.13 5.44
C LEU A 175 -7.94 8.20 4.06
N PRO A 176 -7.16 8.27 2.97
CA PRO A 176 -7.67 7.92 1.65
C PRO A 176 -8.24 6.50 1.67
N VAL A 177 -9.44 6.32 1.13
CA VAL A 177 -10.10 5.01 1.04
C VAL A 177 -10.42 4.72 -0.42
N ALA A 178 -10.02 3.55 -0.89
CA ALA A 178 -10.50 2.95 -2.12
C ALA A 178 -11.40 1.77 -1.77
N ILE A 179 -12.52 1.64 -2.48
CA ILE A 179 -13.41 0.48 -2.33
C ILE A 179 -13.82 0.01 -3.71
N ASP A 180 -13.77 -1.29 -3.92
CA ASP A 180 -14.24 -1.92 -5.14
C ASP A 180 -14.67 -3.36 -4.89
N ASN A 181 -15.28 -3.95 -5.90
CA ASN A 181 -15.56 -5.38 -5.92
C ASN A 181 -14.27 -6.20 -5.83
N ASP A 182 -14.34 -7.35 -5.19
CA ASP A 182 -13.21 -8.26 -4.97
C ASP A 182 -12.58 -8.74 -6.29
N ILE A 183 -13.41 -9.03 -7.31
CA ILE A 183 -12.95 -9.45 -8.64
C ILE A 183 -12.22 -8.31 -9.35
N ASN A 184 -12.72 -7.08 -9.28
CA ASN A 184 -12.07 -5.90 -9.87
C ASN A 184 -10.69 -5.66 -9.22
N LEU A 185 -10.61 -5.72 -7.90
CA LEU A 185 -9.35 -5.56 -7.17
C LEU A 185 -8.35 -6.68 -7.49
N ALA A 186 -8.83 -7.92 -7.62
CA ALA A 186 -7.99 -9.03 -8.05
C ALA A 186 -7.46 -8.82 -9.47
N ALA A 187 -8.32 -8.39 -10.41
CA ALA A 187 -7.92 -8.10 -11.78
C ALA A 187 -6.85 -7.00 -11.86
N VAL A 188 -7.01 -5.92 -11.09
CA VAL A 188 -6.00 -4.85 -11.00
C VAL A 188 -4.68 -5.39 -10.45
N GLY A 189 -4.72 -6.24 -9.42
CA GLY A 189 -3.53 -6.87 -8.85
C GLY A 189 -2.77 -7.75 -9.85
N TYR A 190 -3.49 -8.56 -10.64
CA TYR A 190 -2.89 -9.40 -11.69
C TYR A 190 -2.32 -8.58 -12.86
N SER A 191 -2.94 -7.47 -13.21
CA SER A 191 -2.47 -6.62 -14.33
C SER A 191 -1.23 -5.80 -14.00
N GLY A 192 -0.80 -5.76 -12.77
CA GLY A 192 0.26 -4.84 -12.33
C GLY A 192 -0.08 -3.37 -12.56
N GLY A 193 -1.37 -3.05 -12.67
CA GLY A 193 -1.86 -1.70 -12.94
C GLY A 193 -1.74 -1.24 -14.42
N THR A 194 -1.33 -2.12 -15.33
CA THR A 194 -1.20 -1.82 -16.77
C THR A 194 -2.16 -2.68 -17.59
N GLY A 195 -3.19 -2.07 -18.15
CA GLY A 195 -4.06 -2.68 -19.16
C GLY A 195 -5.51 -2.94 -18.73
N ASN A 196 -6.40 -3.05 -19.73
CA ASN A 196 -7.77 -3.49 -19.57
C ASN A 196 -7.81 -5.02 -19.46
N LEU A 197 -8.11 -5.53 -18.30
CA LEU A 197 -8.40 -6.95 -18.09
C LEU A 197 -9.92 -7.16 -18.07
N ALA A 198 -10.43 -8.01 -18.94
CA ALA A 198 -11.76 -8.59 -18.80
C ALA A 198 -11.63 -9.89 -18.00
N TYR A 199 -12.16 -9.90 -16.79
CA TYR A 199 -12.29 -11.10 -15.99
C TYR A 199 -13.66 -11.71 -16.25
N LEU A 200 -13.70 -12.87 -16.87
CA LEU A 200 -14.92 -13.68 -17.04
C LEU A 200 -14.93 -14.74 -15.96
N SER A 201 -15.81 -14.62 -14.99
CA SER A 201 -16.15 -15.68 -14.02
C SER A 201 -17.19 -16.62 -14.57
#